data_521b0cc001e4b8a51536f3167b3e5b15
#
_entry.id   521b0cc001e4b8a51536f3167b3e5b15
#
_cell.length_a   1.000
_cell.length_b   1.000
_cell.length_c   1.000
_cell.angle_alpha   90.00
_cell.angle_beta   90.00
_cell.angle_gamma   90.00
#
_symmetry.space_group_name_H-M   'P 1'
#
loop_
_entity.id
_entity.type
_entity.pdbx_description
1 polymer ?
#
loop_
_entity_poly.entity_id
_entity_poly.type
_entity_poly.pdbx_seq_one_letter_code
_entity_poly.pdbx_strand_id
1 'polypeptide(L)'
;MDSSFSQKIVVLGTGGTIAGVTTGAPELGRYRAGEVGIEEILRNSRLVGVKPHFELMVEQVCQIDSKDLTVEHWQVLLSRVKAALLNPEVKGLMITHGTDTLEETAFLLSWLNLTSKPVVLTGAMRAFDAHDSDGAQNLRDAMQVLQALIEHRMGGVRVVFAGSVYPGHWVQKTNAQSLNAFQSGPNDDRAELIEWGANWRPRDFEPPADVWPFVRPNLNTILERGTWPRVDVVMSHAGLVGGSVLQALVEQKRALQNPQPSAKLGVDLEGLEGLEGLVVAGTGSGTWSESMREPLLELMSMGVTVVLTSRVPWGHEELRGHPLLISQESEDNFLEDLAKTPLNSQTQALFSRLQPLKARIALALHLMG
;
A
#
# COMPACT_ATOMS: atom_id res chain seq x y z
N MET A 1 28.51 27.97 -24.39
CA MET A 1 28.56 27.53 -22.99
C MET A 1 27.27 26.76 -22.74
N ASP A 2 27.34 25.44 -22.98
CA ASP A 2 26.20 24.57 -22.70
C ASP A 2 25.99 24.52 -21.19
N SER A 3 24.98 25.19 -20.67
CA SER A 3 24.46 24.92 -19.34
C SER A 3 23.74 23.56 -19.40
N SER A 4 24.51 22.49 -19.31
CA SER A 4 23.94 21.18 -19.03
C SER A 4 23.27 21.28 -17.67
N PHE A 5 21.94 21.52 -17.64
CA PHE A 5 21.16 21.36 -16.42
C PHE A 5 21.42 19.94 -15.91
N SER A 6 22.06 19.86 -14.75
CA SER A 6 22.32 18.58 -14.09
C SER A 6 20.99 17.89 -13.88
N GLN A 7 20.83 16.71 -14.49
CA GLN A 7 19.60 15.90 -14.28
C GLN A 7 19.64 15.32 -12.87
N LYS A 8 18.54 15.43 -12.12
CA LYS A 8 18.49 15.02 -10.73
C LYS A 8 17.67 13.76 -10.53
N ILE A 9 18.14 12.91 -9.64
CA ILE A 9 17.37 11.82 -9.05
C ILE A 9 17.18 12.13 -7.58
N VAL A 10 15.93 12.08 -7.10
CA VAL A 10 15.61 12.24 -5.68
C VAL A 10 15.60 10.88 -5.01
N VAL A 11 16.29 10.77 -3.87
CA VAL A 11 16.31 9.58 -3.02
C VAL A 11 15.68 9.92 -1.67
N LEU A 12 14.58 9.26 -1.35
CA LEU A 12 13.81 9.45 -0.12
C LEU A 12 13.99 8.23 0.81
N GLY A 13 14.48 8.45 2.02
CA GLY A 13 14.63 7.43 3.04
C GLY A 13 13.46 7.41 4.02
N THR A 14 12.85 6.24 4.28
CA THR A 14 11.78 6.10 5.29
C THR A 14 12.16 5.19 6.47
N GLY A 15 13.37 4.62 6.49
CA GLY A 15 13.82 3.69 7.52
C GLY A 15 13.66 2.23 7.08
N GLY A 16 13.09 1.41 7.95
CA GLY A 16 12.92 -0.03 7.74
C GLY A 16 14.17 -0.86 8.00
N THR A 17 14.13 -2.13 7.63
CA THR A 17 15.23 -3.11 7.83
C THR A 17 16.51 -2.74 7.10
N ILE A 18 16.40 -2.11 5.92
CA ILE A 18 17.56 -1.63 5.15
C ILE A 18 18.37 -0.58 5.92
N ALA A 19 17.76 0.08 6.87
CA ALA A 19 18.34 1.05 7.81
C ALA A 19 18.49 0.45 9.22
N GLY A 20 18.37 -0.86 9.38
CA GLY A 20 18.40 -1.54 10.66
C GLY A 20 19.81 -1.89 11.12
N VAL A 21 20.01 -1.93 12.43
CA VAL A 21 21.25 -2.34 13.07
C VAL A 21 21.01 -3.60 13.91
N THR A 22 21.84 -4.61 13.72
CA THR A 22 21.77 -5.88 14.47
C THR A 22 21.91 -5.66 15.96
N THR A 23 21.17 -6.43 16.75
CA THR A 23 21.18 -6.35 18.21
C THR A 23 21.36 -7.73 18.82
N GLY A 24 22.29 -7.86 19.76
CA GLY A 24 22.59 -9.12 20.45
C GLY A 24 23.42 -10.08 19.58
N ALA A 25 23.30 -11.37 19.85
CA ALA A 25 24.04 -12.39 19.13
C ALA A 25 23.51 -12.51 17.68
N PRO A 26 24.41 -12.56 16.67
CA PRO A 26 24.01 -12.61 15.26
C PRO A 26 23.05 -13.75 14.90
N GLU A 27 23.16 -14.87 15.59
CA GLU A 27 22.33 -16.07 15.36
C GLU A 27 20.84 -15.84 15.66
N LEU A 28 20.51 -14.80 16.43
CA LEU A 28 19.14 -14.49 16.80
C LEU A 28 18.41 -13.68 15.74
N GLY A 29 19.11 -13.14 14.73
CA GLY A 29 18.53 -12.32 13.65
C GLY A 29 17.77 -11.07 14.15
N ARG A 30 18.05 -10.62 15.37
CA ARG A 30 17.41 -9.45 15.98
C ARG A 30 18.09 -8.18 15.49
N TYR A 31 17.29 -7.17 15.18
CA TYR A 31 17.76 -5.84 14.80
C TYR A 31 16.78 -4.76 15.25
N ARG A 32 17.23 -3.52 15.27
CA ARG A 32 16.38 -2.34 15.38
C ARG A 32 16.31 -1.67 14.01
N ALA A 33 15.11 -1.52 13.48
CA ALA A 33 14.87 -0.87 12.20
C ALA A 33 15.06 0.65 12.31
N GLY A 34 15.41 1.31 11.19
CA GLY A 34 15.44 2.75 11.11
C GLY A 34 16.58 3.44 11.88
N GLU A 35 17.66 2.78 12.20
CA GLU A 35 18.78 3.36 12.97
C GLU A 35 19.79 4.12 12.09
N VAL A 36 19.95 3.72 10.82
CA VAL A 36 20.93 4.27 9.90
C VAL A 36 20.31 5.24 8.92
N GLY A 37 20.88 6.43 8.78
CA GLY A 37 20.39 7.43 7.83
C GLY A 37 20.63 7.05 6.38
N ILE A 38 19.75 7.54 5.49
CA ILE A 38 19.79 7.21 4.05
C ILE A 38 21.14 7.60 3.39
N GLU A 39 21.75 8.69 3.79
CA GLU A 39 23.06 9.09 3.23
C GLU A 39 24.16 8.06 3.50
N GLU A 40 24.18 7.48 4.70
CA GLU A 40 25.12 6.44 5.07
C GLU A 40 24.85 5.14 4.33
N ILE A 41 23.57 4.75 4.20
CA ILE A 41 23.16 3.58 3.43
C ILE A 41 23.64 3.71 1.98
N LEU A 42 23.43 4.86 1.35
CA LEU A 42 23.87 5.13 -0.02
C LEU A 42 25.41 5.09 -0.16
N ARG A 43 26.12 5.67 0.81
CA ARG A 43 27.61 5.65 0.82
C ARG A 43 28.16 4.23 0.87
N ASN A 44 27.57 3.38 1.71
CA ASN A 44 28.01 1.99 1.87
C ASN A 44 27.55 1.07 0.74
N SER A 45 26.48 1.39 0.06
CA SER A 45 25.95 0.60 -1.06
C SER A 45 26.90 0.62 -2.28
N ARG A 46 27.92 1.49 -2.27
CA ARG A 46 28.82 1.70 -3.40
C ARG A 46 28.04 1.79 -4.69
N LEU A 47 27.13 2.77 -4.78
CA LEU A 47 26.39 3.06 -6.02
C LEU A 47 27.37 3.45 -7.16
N VAL A 48 28.32 2.55 -7.42
CA VAL A 48 29.27 2.64 -8.52
C VAL A 48 28.46 2.33 -9.77
N GLY A 49 28.29 3.33 -10.63
CA GLY A 49 27.54 3.15 -11.87
C GLY A 49 26.32 4.05 -12.02
N VAL A 50 26.03 4.90 -11.02
CA VAL A 50 25.20 6.08 -11.30
C VAL A 50 25.89 6.85 -12.42
N LYS A 51 25.24 6.98 -13.57
CA LYS A 51 25.81 7.70 -14.70
C LYS A 51 26.21 9.11 -14.23
N PRO A 52 27.40 9.60 -14.58
CA PRO A 52 27.98 10.83 -14.00
C PRO A 52 27.16 12.10 -14.29
N HIS A 53 26.12 12.01 -15.10
CA HIS A 53 25.22 13.13 -15.43
C HIS A 53 23.99 13.24 -14.51
N PHE A 54 23.82 12.32 -13.53
CA PHE A 54 22.78 12.45 -12.53
C PHE A 54 23.35 12.94 -11.20
N GLU A 55 22.75 13.99 -10.66
CA GLU A 55 22.97 14.46 -9.30
C GLU A 55 21.94 13.80 -8.36
N LEU A 56 22.40 13.24 -7.24
CA LEU A 56 21.51 12.66 -6.24
C LEU A 56 21.11 13.73 -5.22
N MET A 57 19.81 13.98 -5.10
CA MET A 57 19.20 14.74 -4.02
C MET A 57 18.68 13.76 -2.97
N VAL A 58 19.27 13.76 -1.78
CA VAL A 58 18.99 12.77 -0.74
C VAL A 58 18.23 13.45 0.41
N GLU A 59 17.13 12.85 0.85
CA GLU A 59 16.35 13.35 1.97
C GLU A 59 15.87 12.20 2.85
N GLN A 60 16.02 12.33 4.16
CA GLN A 60 15.41 11.46 5.17
C GLN A 60 14.00 11.97 5.47
N VAL A 61 12.98 11.23 5.02
CA VAL A 61 11.56 11.60 5.23
C VAL A 61 11.11 11.21 6.62
N CYS A 62 11.39 9.98 7.02
CA CYS A 62 11.20 9.45 8.36
C CYS A 62 12.21 8.33 8.61
N GLN A 63 12.31 7.87 9.86
CA GLN A 63 13.29 6.84 10.24
C GLN A 63 12.62 5.86 11.21
N ILE A 64 11.72 5.03 10.66
CA ILE A 64 10.84 4.15 11.44
C ILE A 64 10.91 2.71 10.95
N ASP A 65 10.44 1.79 11.77
CA ASP A 65 10.03 0.47 11.30
C ASP A 65 8.69 0.61 10.55
N SER A 66 8.58 0.00 9.37
CA SER A 66 7.40 0.23 8.51
C SER A 66 6.08 -0.29 9.10
N LYS A 67 6.12 -1.21 10.07
CA LYS A 67 4.91 -1.62 10.81
C LYS A 67 4.28 -0.47 11.62
N ASP A 68 5.09 0.54 11.95
CA ASP A 68 4.67 1.72 12.71
C ASP A 68 4.36 2.93 11.79
N LEU A 69 4.28 2.69 10.48
CA LEU A 69 3.95 3.72 9.50
C LEU A 69 2.50 4.17 9.66
N THR A 70 2.30 5.47 9.77
CA THR A 70 0.99 6.10 9.93
C THR A 70 0.60 6.93 8.70
N VAL A 71 -0.64 7.40 8.68
CA VAL A 71 -1.16 8.31 7.64
C VAL A 71 -0.38 9.61 7.57
N GLU A 72 0.08 10.13 8.70
CA GLU A 72 0.90 11.35 8.78
C GLU A 72 2.24 11.14 8.09
N HIS A 73 2.85 9.98 8.24
CA HIS A 73 4.06 9.61 7.49
C HIS A 73 3.79 9.57 5.98
N TRP A 74 2.65 9.02 5.55
CA TRP A 74 2.25 9.07 4.13
C TRP A 74 2.00 10.50 3.65
N GLN A 75 1.39 11.37 4.45
CA GLN A 75 1.19 12.79 4.10
C GLN A 75 2.53 13.49 3.83
N VAL A 76 3.51 13.28 4.71
CA VAL A 76 4.86 13.84 4.53
C VAL A 76 5.51 13.27 3.26
N LEU A 77 5.49 11.94 3.08
CA LEU A 77 6.06 11.28 1.90
C LEU A 77 5.41 11.79 0.60
N LEU A 78 4.08 11.85 0.55
CA LEU A 78 3.34 12.36 -0.62
C LEU A 78 3.69 13.81 -0.94
N SER A 79 3.88 14.65 0.07
CA SER A 79 4.32 16.04 -0.11
C SER A 79 5.71 16.11 -0.75
N ARG A 80 6.66 15.27 -0.31
CA ARG A 80 8.01 15.21 -0.88
C ARG A 80 8.01 14.65 -2.31
N VAL A 81 7.23 13.58 -2.53
CA VAL A 81 7.03 13.01 -3.88
C VAL A 81 6.46 14.07 -4.82
N LYS A 82 5.41 14.79 -4.41
CA LYS A 82 4.82 15.88 -5.20
C LYS A 82 5.85 16.96 -5.55
N ALA A 83 6.60 17.44 -4.57
CA ALA A 83 7.63 18.46 -4.78
C ALA A 83 8.69 17.99 -5.80
N ALA A 84 9.15 16.74 -5.69
CA ALA A 84 10.12 16.16 -6.61
C ALA A 84 9.55 16.02 -8.03
N LEU A 85 8.28 15.58 -8.16
CA LEU A 85 7.63 15.41 -9.45
C LEU A 85 7.40 16.74 -10.19
N LEU A 86 7.12 17.80 -9.47
CA LEU A 86 6.93 19.14 -10.05
C LEU A 86 8.24 19.81 -10.46
N ASN A 87 9.38 19.38 -9.92
CA ASN A 87 10.68 19.93 -10.29
C ASN A 87 11.13 19.42 -11.68
N PRO A 88 11.29 20.27 -12.71
CA PRO A 88 11.65 19.85 -14.06
C PRO A 88 13.05 19.24 -14.17
N GLU A 89 13.97 19.56 -13.25
CA GLU A 89 15.31 18.97 -13.20
C GLU A 89 15.30 17.53 -12.70
N VAL A 90 14.31 17.12 -11.88
CA VAL A 90 14.17 15.77 -11.37
C VAL A 90 13.64 14.86 -12.47
N LYS A 91 14.32 13.78 -12.73
CA LYS A 91 13.98 12.79 -13.77
C LYS A 91 13.33 11.53 -13.22
N GLY A 92 13.56 11.22 -11.95
CA GLY A 92 12.95 10.08 -11.28
C GLY A 92 13.19 10.10 -9.77
N LEU A 93 12.51 9.21 -9.06
CA LEU A 93 12.58 9.08 -7.61
C LEU A 93 12.93 7.63 -7.23
N MET A 94 13.74 7.50 -6.18
CA MET A 94 13.96 6.23 -5.47
C MET A 94 13.53 6.41 -4.02
N ILE A 95 12.82 5.41 -3.48
CA ILE A 95 12.34 5.41 -2.11
C ILE A 95 12.85 4.15 -1.41
N THR A 96 13.59 4.28 -0.32
CA THR A 96 13.92 3.13 0.54
C THR A 96 12.84 2.98 1.60
N HIS A 97 12.35 1.76 1.81
CA HIS A 97 11.20 1.49 2.64
C HIS A 97 11.35 0.18 3.42
N GLY A 98 10.74 0.08 4.58
CA GLY A 98 10.63 -1.19 5.31
C GLY A 98 9.68 -2.15 4.61
N THR A 99 10.04 -3.43 4.57
CA THR A 99 9.36 -4.44 3.74
C THR A 99 7.95 -4.80 4.18
N ASP A 100 7.57 -4.57 5.46
CA ASP A 100 6.28 -5.01 6.00
C ASP A 100 5.08 -4.27 5.41
N THR A 101 5.25 -2.99 5.08
CA THR A 101 4.20 -2.16 4.48
C THR A 101 4.61 -1.51 3.16
N LEU A 102 5.72 -1.98 2.56
CA LEU A 102 6.20 -1.49 1.26
C LEU A 102 5.12 -1.64 0.18
N GLU A 103 4.41 -2.78 0.17
CA GLU A 103 3.34 -3.05 -0.80
C GLU A 103 2.19 -2.04 -0.70
N GLU A 104 1.89 -1.56 0.51
CA GLU A 104 0.84 -0.56 0.74
C GLU A 104 1.27 0.81 0.21
N THR A 105 2.49 1.24 0.50
CA THR A 105 3.05 2.50 -0.01
C THR A 105 3.22 2.47 -1.54
N ALA A 106 3.68 1.36 -2.10
CA ALA A 106 3.79 1.18 -3.55
C ALA A 106 2.41 1.24 -4.22
N PHE A 107 1.40 0.59 -3.63
CA PHE A 107 0.03 0.67 -4.11
C PHE A 107 -0.52 2.09 -4.04
N LEU A 108 -0.37 2.79 -2.92
CA LEU A 108 -0.81 4.18 -2.74
C LEU A 108 -0.25 5.09 -3.84
N LEU A 109 1.06 5.06 -4.06
CA LEU A 109 1.71 5.89 -5.08
C LEU A 109 1.27 5.52 -6.50
N SER A 110 1.10 4.23 -6.78
CA SER A 110 0.62 3.74 -8.06
C SER A 110 -0.83 4.13 -8.31
N TRP A 111 -1.67 4.02 -7.27
CA TRP A 111 -3.09 4.33 -7.35
C TRP A 111 -3.34 5.79 -7.69
N LEU A 112 -2.55 6.69 -7.14
CA LEU A 112 -2.65 8.12 -7.39
C LEU A 112 -2.25 8.52 -8.82
N ASN A 113 -1.70 7.60 -9.60
CA ASN A 113 -1.27 7.81 -10.99
C ASN A 113 -0.47 9.11 -11.19
N LEU A 114 0.49 9.31 -10.28
CA LEU A 114 1.11 10.63 -10.07
C LEU A 114 2.00 11.07 -11.23
N THR A 115 2.41 10.19 -12.16
CA THR A 115 3.64 10.54 -12.82
C THR A 115 3.86 10.03 -14.24
N SER A 116 4.29 10.97 -15.07
CA SER A 116 5.14 10.72 -16.23
C SER A 116 6.61 10.40 -15.87
N LYS A 117 7.01 10.48 -14.59
CA LYS A 117 8.36 10.19 -14.10
C LYS A 117 8.36 8.86 -13.34
N PRO A 118 9.43 8.04 -13.44
CA PRO A 118 9.51 6.80 -12.70
C PRO A 118 9.72 7.02 -11.20
N VAL A 119 9.04 6.19 -10.40
CA VAL A 119 9.23 6.06 -8.96
C VAL A 119 9.57 4.61 -8.66
N VAL A 120 10.73 4.37 -8.06
CA VAL A 120 11.19 3.03 -7.71
C VAL A 120 11.29 2.91 -6.20
N LEU A 121 10.60 1.91 -5.61
CA LEU A 121 10.73 1.57 -4.20
C LEU A 121 11.64 0.35 -4.05
N THR A 122 12.40 0.31 -2.95
CA THR A 122 13.21 -0.84 -2.56
C THR A 122 13.38 -0.90 -1.04
N GLY A 123 13.93 -2.00 -0.54
CA GLY A 123 14.18 -2.22 0.87
C GLY A 123 15.17 -3.38 1.08
N ALA A 124 15.17 -3.98 2.26
CA ALA A 124 15.97 -5.15 2.56
C ALA A 124 15.26 -6.09 3.53
N MET A 125 15.54 -7.38 3.43
CA MET A 125 15.12 -8.40 4.40
C MET A 125 16.12 -8.59 5.53
N ARG A 126 17.37 -8.13 5.36
CA ARG A 126 18.44 -8.20 6.34
C ARG A 126 18.87 -6.82 6.78
N ALA A 127 19.28 -6.69 8.03
CA ALA A 127 19.76 -5.43 8.58
C ALA A 127 20.97 -4.90 7.81
N PHE A 128 21.17 -3.59 7.88
CA PHE A 128 22.23 -2.87 7.18
C PHE A 128 23.62 -3.44 7.45
N ASP A 129 23.91 -3.76 8.70
CA ASP A 129 25.20 -4.27 9.18
C ASP A 129 25.27 -5.81 9.23
N ALA A 130 24.25 -6.52 8.80
CA ALA A 130 24.25 -7.97 8.72
C ALA A 130 25.26 -8.45 7.67
N HIS A 131 25.97 -9.56 7.96
CA HIS A 131 26.98 -10.12 7.04
C HIS A 131 26.37 -10.52 5.68
N ASP A 132 25.12 -10.98 5.69
CA ASP A 132 24.33 -11.38 4.51
C ASP A 132 23.32 -10.32 4.08
N SER A 133 23.59 -9.04 4.37
CA SER A 133 22.69 -7.93 4.03
C SER A 133 22.47 -7.85 2.51
N ASP A 134 21.17 -7.83 2.13
CA ASP A 134 20.71 -7.70 0.75
C ASP A 134 20.50 -6.24 0.32
N GLY A 135 20.50 -5.30 1.25
CA GLY A 135 20.14 -3.91 1.01
C GLY A 135 21.00 -3.20 -0.01
N ALA A 136 22.33 -3.41 0.04
CA ALA A 136 23.26 -2.77 -0.91
C ALA A 136 23.03 -3.25 -2.35
N GLN A 137 22.70 -4.54 -2.55
CA GLN A 137 22.38 -5.05 -3.89
C GLN A 137 21.04 -4.53 -4.37
N ASN A 138 20.00 -4.58 -3.54
CA ASN A 138 18.68 -4.07 -3.88
C ASN A 138 18.71 -2.58 -4.27
N LEU A 139 19.55 -1.78 -3.60
CA LEU A 139 19.75 -0.36 -3.95
C LEU A 139 20.40 -0.19 -5.31
N ARG A 140 21.43 -1.00 -5.63
CA ARG A 140 22.08 -0.95 -6.95
C ARG A 140 21.11 -1.32 -8.04
N ASP A 141 20.33 -2.38 -7.83
CA ASP A 141 19.32 -2.86 -8.76
C ASP A 141 18.23 -1.80 -8.98
N ALA A 142 17.74 -1.20 -7.90
CA ALA A 142 16.75 -0.13 -7.97
C ALA A 142 17.25 1.09 -8.75
N MET A 143 18.50 1.49 -8.52
CA MET A 143 19.10 2.62 -9.24
C MET A 143 19.28 2.34 -10.74
N GLN A 144 19.68 1.13 -11.10
CA GLN A 144 19.84 0.75 -12.51
C GLN A 144 18.50 0.68 -13.23
N VAL A 145 17.47 0.11 -12.58
CA VAL A 145 16.10 0.09 -13.09
C VAL A 145 15.58 1.51 -13.27
N LEU A 146 15.78 2.39 -12.27
CA LEU A 146 15.35 3.78 -12.34
C LEU A 146 16.00 4.52 -13.52
N GLN A 147 17.31 4.34 -13.73
CA GLN A 147 18.02 4.94 -14.87
C GLN A 147 17.51 4.43 -16.21
N ALA A 148 17.25 3.13 -16.33
CA ALA A 148 16.70 2.55 -17.54
C ALA A 148 15.28 3.10 -17.83
N LEU A 149 14.42 3.22 -16.81
CA LEU A 149 13.09 3.83 -16.95
C LEU A 149 13.18 5.29 -17.43
N ILE A 150 14.12 6.06 -16.89
CA ILE A 150 14.36 7.45 -17.32
C ILE A 150 14.80 7.49 -18.80
N GLU A 151 15.72 6.64 -19.21
CA GLU A 151 16.22 6.57 -20.59
C GLU A 151 15.13 6.18 -21.59
N HIS A 152 14.26 5.24 -21.20
CA HIS A 152 13.13 4.81 -22.02
C HIS A 152 11.90 5.73 -21.89
N ARG A 153 11.99 6.79 -21.08
CA ARG A 153 10.89 7.74 -20.82
C ARG A 153 9.62 7.07 -20.27
N MET A 154 9.82 6.06 -19.46
CA MET A 154 8.73 5.31 -18.83
C MET A 154 8.47 5.82 -17.42
N GLY A 155 7.25 6.16 -17.12
CA GLY A 155 6.80 6.58 -15.80
C GLY A 155 6.25 5.44 -14.95
N GLY A 156 5.52 5.81 -13.90
CA GLY A 156 4.84 4.88 -13.01
C GLY A 156 5.70 4.36 -11.86
N VAL A 157 5.08 3.54 -11.03
CA VAL A 157 5.67 3.03 -9.78
C VAL A 157 6.10 1.58 -9.93
N ARG A 158 7.33 1.29 -9.53
CA ARG A 158 7.92 -0.05 -9.51
C ARG A 158 8.48 -0.35 -8.13
N VAL A 159 8.46 -1.61 -7.75
CA VAL A 159 9.23 -2.13 -6.62
C VAL A 159 10.36 -2.99 -7.20
N VAL A 160 11.58 -2.74 -6.76
CA VAL A 160 12.76 -3.53 -7.16
C VAL A 160 13.28 -4.25 -5.94
N PHE A 161 13.31 -5.57 -6.01
CA PHE A 161 13.68 -6.39 -4.87
C PHE A 161 14.23 -7.76 -5.29
N ALA A 162 15.32 -8.19 -4.70
CA ALA A 162 15.93 -9.51 -4.94
C ALA A 162 16.09 -9.86 -6.44
N GLY A 163 16.56 -8.90 -7.25
CA GLY A 163 16.78 -9.08 -8.68
C GLY A 163 15.53 -9.07 -9.56
N SER A 164 14.37 -8.69 -9.01
CA SER A 164 13.10 -8.62 -9.75
C SER A 164 12.50 -7.23 -9.69
N VAL A 165 11.74 -6.88 -10.74
CA VAL A 165 10.97 -5.63 -10.86
C VAL A 165 9.49 -5.98 -10.80
N TYR A 166 8.79 -5.42 -9.85
CA TYR A 166 7.36 -5.64 -9.63
C TYR A 166 6.55 -4.37 -9.92
N PRO A 167 5.38 -4.48 -10.55
CA PRO A 167 4.48 -3.33 -10.67
C PRO A 167 3.90 -2.96 -9.30
N GLY A 168 3.94 -1.66 -8.97
CA GLY A 168 3.53 -1.17 -7.64
C GLY A 168 2.09 -1.49 -7.24
N HIS A 169 1.18 -1.66 -8.22
CA HIS A 169 -0.20 -2.05 -7.94
C HIS A 169 -0.34 -3.50 -7.43
N TRP A 170 0.54 -4.40 -7.91
CA TRP A 170 0.36 -5.83 -7.74
C TRP A 170 1.31 -6.46 -6.73
N VAL A 171 2.44 -5.80 -6.45
CA VAL A 171 3.44 -6.32 -5.53
C VAL A 171 2.81 -6.64 -4.17
N GLN A 172 3.15 -7.81 -3.62
CA GLN A 172 2.69 -8.28 -2.32
C GLN A 172 3.82 -9.00 -1.59
N LYS A 173 3.96 -8.75 -0.29
CA LYS A 173 4.87 -9.51 0.57
C LYS A 173 4.23 -10.86 0.90
N THR A 174 4.83 -11.93 0.39
CA THR A 174 4.31 -13.30 0.52
C THR A 174 5.18 -14.18 1.41
N ASN A 175 6.36 -13.70 1.80
CA ASN A 175 7.26 -14.42 2.68
C ASN A 175 7.85 -13.50 3.75
N ALA A 176 7.85 -13.97 5.00
CA ALA A 176 8.31 -13.19 6.15
C ALA A 176 9.84 -13.21 6.33
N GLN A 177 10.57 -14.14 5.72
CA GLN A 177 11.99 -14.37 5.99
C GLN A 177 12.88 -14.52 4.75
N SER A 178 12.33 -15.03 3.64
CA SER A 178 13.07 -15.21 2.39
C SER A 178 13.54 -13.88 1.83
N LEU A 179 14.72 -13.87 1.19
CA LEU A 179 15.15 -12.73 0.39
C LEU A 179 14.17 -12.48 -0.78
N ASN A 180 13.62 -13.53 -1.39
CA ASN A 180 12.52 -13.44 -2.35
C ASN A 180 11.18 -13.29 -1.60
N ALA A 181 10.99 -12.13 -0.98
CA ALA A 181 9.85 -11.89 -0.11
C ALA A 181 8.58 -11.43 -0.84
N PHE A 182 8.69 -10.99 -2.09
CA PHE A 182 7.61 -10.38 -2.84
C PHE A 182 7.20 -11.20 -4.06
N GLN A 183 5.92 -11.07 -4.43
CA GLN A 183 5.32 -11.59 -5.65
C GLN A 183 4.31 -10.59 -6.22
N SER A 184 3.95 -10.74 -7.49
CA SER A 184 2.94 -9.90 -8.16
C SER A 184 1.91 -10.70 -8.95
N GLY A 185 1.67 -11.93 -8.58
CA GLY A 185 0.73 -12.86 -9.20
C GLY A 185 0.99 -14.29 -8.74
N PRO A 186 0.11 -15.25 -9.03
CA PRO A 186 0.24 -16.64 -8.56
C PRO A 186 1.52 -17.31 -9.05
N ASN A 187 1.99 -16.96 -10.23
CA ASN A 187 3.23 -17.46 -10.85
C ASN A 187 4.27 -16.37 -11.03
N ASP A 188 4.11 -15.26 -10.33
CA ASP A 188 4.94 -14.06 -10.50
C ASP A 188 4.97 -13.51 -11.95
N ASP A 189 3.91 -13.78 -12.68
CA ASP A 189 3.75 -13.50 -14.11
C ASP A 189 3.77 -11.99 -14.47
N ARG A 190 3.63 -11.13 -13.47
CA ARG A 190 3.73 -9.67 -13.60
C ARG A 190 5.07 -9.11 -13.13
N ALA A 191 5.98 -9.95 -12.61
CA ALA A 191 7.33 -9.54 -12.30
C ALA A 191 8.24 -9.66 -13.53
N GLU A 192 9.26 -8.83 -13.57
CA GLU A 192 10.36 -8.94 -14.52
C GLU A 192 11.67 -9.24 -13.80
N LEU A 193 12.37 -10.28 -14.23
CA LEU A 193 13.74 -10.50 -13.78
C LEU A 193 14.64 -9.42 -14.37
N ILE A 194 15.54 -8.90 -13.54
CA ILE A 194 16.59 -7.98 -14.01
C ILE A 194 17.65 -8.81 -14.71
N GLU A 195 17.55 -8.88 -16.02
CA GLU A 195 18.62 -9.45 -16.84
C GLU A 195 19.73 -8.42 -17.01
N TRP A 196 20.88 -8.65 -16.35
CA TRP A 196 22.05 -7.80 -16.45
C TRP A 196 22.68 -7.93 -17.83
N GLY A 197 22.41 -6.96 -18.69
CA GLY A 197 22.99 -6.89 -20.03
C GLY A 197 22.39 -5.76 -20.87
N ALA A 198 23.01 -5.47 -22.02
CA ALA A 198 22.69 -4.33 -22.86
C ALA A 198 21.26 -4.33 -23.48
N ASN A 199 20.45 -5.35 -23.22
CA ASN A 199 19.17 -5.57 -23.89
C ASN A 199 17.95 -5.61 -22.96
N TRP A 200 18.12 -5.44 -21.63
CA TRP A 200 16.95 -5.36 -20.77
C TRP A 200 16.14 -4.09 -21.09
N ARG A 201 14.88 -4.27 -21.40
CA ARG A 201 13.94 -3.17 -21.67
C ARG A 201 12.78 -3.28 -20.68
N PRO A 202 12.47 -2.21 -19.94
CA PRO A 202 11.34 -2.21 -19.04
C PRO A 202 10.03 -2.37 -19.83
N ARG A 203 9.11 -3.14 -19.27
CA ARG A 203 7.73 -3.23 -19.77
C ARG A 203 6.87 -2.13 -19.19
N ASP A 204 5.83 -1.79 -19.92
CA ASP A 204 4.77 -0.96 -19.40
C ASP A 204 3.80 -1.82 -18.59
N PHE A 205 3.53 -1.38 -17.37
CA PHE A 205 2.55 -2.03 -16.50
C PHE A 205 1.34 -1.10 -16.35
N GLU A 206 0.41 -1.20 -17.27
CA GLU A 206 -0.84 -0.50 -17.12
C GLU A 206 -1.65 -1.11 -15.97
N PRO A 207 -2.19 -0.28 -15.07
CA PRO A 207 -3.17 -0.77 -14.12
C PRO A 207 -4.41 -1.21 -14.92
N PRO A 208 -5.01 -2.36 -14.61
CA PRO A 208 -6.22 -2.78 -15.28
C PRO A 208 -7.29 -1.70 -15.11
N ALA A 209 -7.83 -1.22 -16.23
CA ALA A 209 -8.84 -0.18 -16.27
C ALA A 209 -10.11 -0.56 -15.47
N ASP A 210 -10.38 -1.85 -15.32
CA ASP A 210 -11.64 -2.41 -14.84
C ASP A 210 -11.64 -2.82 -13.36
N VAL A 211 -10.58 -2.55 -12.61
CA VAL A 211 -10.46 -3.08 -11.23
C VAL A 211 -11.34 -2.29 -10.25
N TRP A 212 -12.02 -1.18 -10.69
CA TRP A 212 -12.41 -0.22 -9.67
C TRP A 212 -13.67 0.61 -9.91
N PRO A 213 -14.63 0.57 -8.99
CA PRO A 213 -15.75 1.52 -8.97
C PRO A 213 -15.42 2.85 -8.26
N PHE A 214 -14.16 3.05 -7.78
CA PHE A 214 -13.85 4.19 -6.93
C PHE A 214 -13.26 5.37 -7.69
N VAL A 215 -13.61 6.57 -7.24
CA VAL A 215 -13.01 7.83 -7.68
C VAL A 215 -11.58 7.90 -7.14
N ARG A 216 -10.64 8.25 -7.99
CA ARG A 216 -9.25 8.56 -7.61
C ARG A 216 -9.16 10.04 -7.29
N PRO A 217 -8.95 10.43 -6.03
CA PRO A 217 -8.73 11.83 -5.72
C PRO A 217 -7.40 12.29 -6.33
N ASN A 218 -7.29 13.56 -6.64
CA ASN A 218 -6.00 14.09 -7.01
C ASN A 218 -5.11 14.31 -5.76
N LEU A 219 -3.81 14.34 -5.97
CA LEU A 219 -2.85 14.47 -4.87
C LEU A 219 -3.03 15.78 -4.06
N ASN A 220 -3.49 16.85 -4.70
CA ASN A 220 -3.72 18.11 -3.99
C ASN A 220 -4.85 17.97 -2.98
N THR A 221 -5.97 17.36 -3.37
CA THR A 221 -7.11 17.09 -2.49
C THR A 221 -6.67 16.31 -1.24
N ILE A 222 -5.83 15.27 -1.42
CA ILE A 222 -5.32 14.47 -0.29
C ILE A 222 -4.46 15.32 0.65
N LEU A 223 -3.55 16.12 0.10
CA LEU A 223 -2.63 16.94 0.90
C LEU A 223 -3.34 18.11 1.60
N GLU A 224 -4.37 18.68 0.98
CA GLU A 224 -5.14 19.81 1.53
C GLU A 224 -6.09 19.35 2.64
N ARG A 225 -6.68 18.16 2.53
CA ARG A 225 -7.61 17.63 3.54
C ARG A 225 -6.92 17.35 4.88
N GLY A 226 -5.66 16.92 4.86
CA GLY A 226 -4.83 16.70 6.06
C GLY A 226 -5.23 15.49 6.91
N THR A 227 -6.52 15.16 6.98
CA THR A 227 -7.05 14.01 7.71
C THR A 227 -7.53 12.91 6.76
N TRP A 228 -7.29 11.65 7.14
CA TRP A 228 -7.75 10.50 6.38
C TRP A 228 -8.99 9.88 7.04
N PRO A 229 -9.95 9.40 6.25
CA PRO A 229 -11.09 8.68 6.79
C PRO A 229 -10.62 7.39 7.46
N ARG A 230 -11.25 7.04 8.56
CA ARG A 230 -10.97 5.78 9.23
C ARG A 230 -11.60 4.63 8.44
N VAL A 231 -10.74 3.75 7.94
CA VAL A 231 -11.13 2.52 7.24
C VAL A 231 -10.46 1.33 7.90
N ASP A 232 -11.25 0.41 8.43
CA ASP A 232 -10.76 -0.80 9.07
C ASP A 232 -10.93 -2.04 8.15
N VAL A 233 -10.24 -3.13 8.48
CA VAL A 233 -10.34 -4.41 7.78
C VAL A 233 -10.79 -5.48 8.77
N VAL A 234 -11.82 -6.24 8.41
CA VAL A 234 -12.31 -7.38 9.18
C VAL A 234 -12.22 -8.64 8.33
N MET A 235 -11.67 -9.71 8.92
CA MET A 235 -11.54 -11.01 8.25
C MET A 235 -12.70 -11.93 8.61
N SER A 236 -13.29 -12.58 7.61
CA SER A 236 -14.16 -13.75 7.81
C SER A 236 -13.31 -15.00 8.01
N HIS A 237 -13.65 -15.81 9.00
CA HIS A 237 -12.94 -17.05 9.34
C HIS A 237 -13.88 -18.08 9.98
N ALA A 238 -13.44 -19.36 10.04
CA ALA A 238 -14.17 -20.40 10.74
C ALA A 238 -14.28 -20.07 12.24
N GLY A 239 -15.43 -20.37 12.83
CA GLY A 239 -15.69 -20.09 14.25
C GLY A 239 -15.98 -18.62 14.57
N LEU A 240 -16.25 -17.78 13.56
CA LEU A 240 -16.71 -16.42 13.77
C LEU A 240 -18.14 -16.44 14.34
N VAL A 241 -18.25 -16.31 15.66
CA VAL A 241 -19.53 -16.33 16.37
C VAL A 241 -20.04 -14.90 16.50
N GLY A 242 -21.24 -14.65 15.93
CA GLY A 242 -22.02 -13.43 16.17
C GLY A 242 -21.34 -12.12 15.73
N GLY A 243 -20.32 -12.19 14.87
CA GLY A 243 -19.67 -10.96 14.37
C GLY A 243 -19.15 -10.06 15.48
N SER A 244 -18.59 -10.61 16.56
CA SER A 244 -18.20 -9.88 17.77
C SER A 244 -17.41 -8.60 17.53
N VAL A 245 -16.49 -8.61 16.56
CA VAL A 245 -15.74 -7.42 16.17
C VAL A 245 -16.66 -6.40 15.47
N LEU A 246 -17.53 -6.87 14.57
CA LEU A 246 -18.49 -6.00 13.89
C LEU A 246 -19.49 -5.40 14.89
N GLN A 247 -19.97 -6.19 15.86
CA GLN A 247 -20.84 -5.71 16.91
C GLN A 247 -20.18 -4.62 17.76
N ALA A 248 -18.90 -4.80 18.12
CA ALA A 248 -18.14 -3.75 18.81
C ALA A 248 -18.02 -2.47 17.96
N LEU A 249 -17.81 -2.59 16.66
CA LEU A 249 -17.81 -1.43 15.74
C LEU A 249 -19.18 -0.75 15.66
N VAL A 250 -20.27 -1.53 15.62
CA VAL A 250 -21.66 -1.02 15.68
C VAL A 250 -21.89 -0.22 16.97
N GLU A 251 -21.55 -0.80 18.12
CA GLU A 251 -21.72 -0.13 19.42
C GLU A 251 -20.88 1.15 19.51
N GLN A 252 -19.64 1.11 19.03
CA GLN A 252 -18.79 2.29 18.97
C GLN A 252 -19.40 3.39 18.08
N LYS A 253 -19.90 3.03 16.90
CA LYS A 253 -20.52 3.99 15.97
C LYS A 253 -21.79 4.60 16.58
N ARG A 254 -22.63 3.78 17.24
CA ARG A 254 -23.81 4.25 17.97
C ARG A 254 -23.45 5.25 19.08
N ALA A 255 -22.42 4.95 19.87
CA ALA A 255 -21.96 5.81 20.95
C ALA A 255 -21.51 7.18 20.45
N LEU A 256 -20.83 7.23 19.30
CA LEU A 256 -20.40 8.48 18.67
C LEU A 256 -21.57 9.31 18.12
N GLN A 257 -22.64 8.66 17.60
CA GLN A 257 -23.83 9.34 17.09
C GLN A 257 -24.75 9.83 18.21
N ASN A 258 -24.77 9.15 19.36
CA ASN A 258 -25.60 9.47 20.51
C ASN A 258 -24.78 9.46 21.81
N PRO A 259 -23.94 10.46 22.06
CA PRO A 259 -23.11 10.50 23.26
C PRO A 259 -24.01 10.60 24.53
N GLN A 260 -24.16 9.48 25.23
CA GLN A 260 -24.86 9.45 26.53
C GLN A 260 -23.88 9.85 27.64
N PRO A 261 -24.27 10.72 28.60
CA PRO A 261 -23.38 11.18 29.66
C PRO A 261 -22.90 10.09 30.63
N SER A 262 -23.45 8.89 30.55
CA SER A 262 -23.26 7.80 31.53
C SER A 262 -22.58 6.54 30.97
N ALA A 263 -22.22 6.47 29.71
CA ALA A 263 -21.54 5.32 29.16
C ALA A 263 -20.07 5.31 29.64
N LYS A 264 -19.82 4.77 30.83
CA LYS A 264 -18.50 4.32 31.28
C LYS A 264 -18.07 3.07 30.48
N LEU A 265 -17.99 3.19 29.18
CA LEU A 265 -17.07 2.37 28.41
C LEU A 265 -15.69 2.89 28.78
N GLY A 266 -14.86 2.10 29.48
CA GLY A 266 -13.50 2.46 29.90
C GLY A 266 -12.52 2.59 28.74
N VAL A 267 -13.00 3.11 27.60
CA VAL A 267 -12.25 3.42 26.39
C VAL A 267 -12.34 4.93 26.22
N ASP A 268 -11.19 5.56 26.24
CA ASP A 268 -11.05 6.97 25.92
C ASP A 268 -11.50 7.20 24.47
N LEU A 269 -12.66 7.84 24.31
CA LEU A 269 -13.23 8.12 22.99
C LEU A 269 -12.65 9.41 22.36
N GLU A 270 -11.84 10.15 23.10
CA GLU A 270 -11.09 11.30 22.58
C GLU A 270 -10.03 10.81 21.57
N GLY A 271 -10.21 11.11 20.30
CA GLY A 271 -9.32 10.72 19.21
C GLY A 271 -9.79 9.53 18.36
N LEU A 272 -10.94 8.90 18.69
CA LEU A 272 -11.57 7.91 17.81
C LEU A 272 -12.47 8.64 16.80
N GLU A 273 -11.89 9.04 15.67
CA GLU A 273 -12.67 9.44 14.49
C GLU A 273 -13.63 8.31 14.12
N GLY A 274 -14.88 8.67 13.80
CA GLY A 274 -15.91 7.67 13.50
C GLY A 274 -15.51 6.81 12.31
N LEU A 275 -15.76 5.50 12.36
CA LEU A 275 -15.56 4.58 11.24
C LEU A 275 -16.32 5.08 10.01
N GLU A 276 -15.64 5.35 8.90
CA GLU A 276 -16.21 5.83 7.64
C GLU A 276 -16.26 4.73 6.58
N GLY A 277 -15.32 3.79 6.65
CA GLY A 277 -15.26 2.67 5.73
C GLY A 277 -14.85 1.36 6.40
N LEU A 278 -15.28 0.25 5.83
CA LEU A 278 -14.95 -1.09 6.30
C LEU A 278 -14.67 -2.01 5.11
N VAL A 279 -13.54 -2.69 5.15
CA VAL A 279 -13.21 -3.76 4.21
C VAL A 279 -13.46 -5.11 4.86
N VAL A 280 -14.30 -5.93 4.25
CA VAL A 280 -14.55 -7.32 4.66
C VAL A 280 -13.70 -8.23 3.80
N ALA A 281 -12.70 -8.84 4.41
CA ALA A 281 -11.84 -9.85 3.78
C ALA A 281 -12.51 -11.24 3.93
N GLY A 282 -13.30 -11.60 2.94
CA GLY A 282 -14.04 -12.85 2.89
C GLY A 282 -13.17 -14.09 2.68
N THR A 283 -13.76 -15.25 2.76
CA THR A 283 -13.16 -16.54 2.43
C THR A 283 -13.34 -16.89 0.95
N GLY A 284 -12.53 -17.78 0.41
CA GLY A 284 -12.65 -18.24 -0.98
C GLY A 284 -12.81 -17.07 -1.96
N SER A 285 -13.86 -17.05 -2.73
CA SER A 285 -14.18 -15.99 -3.71
C SER A 285 -14.75 -14.71 -3.09
N GLY A 286 -14.48 -14.42 -1.82
CA GLY A 286 -14.97 -13.23 -1.13
C GLY A 286 -16.24 -13.46 -0.31
N THR A 287 -16.62 -14.71 -0.05
CA THR A 287 -17.76 -15.08 0.81
C THR A 287 -17.48 -14.78 2.28
N TRP A 288 -18.50 -14.49 3.04
CA TRP A 288 -18.40 -14.22 4.48
C TRP A 288 -19.40 -15.05 5.28
N SER A 289 -19.21 -15.10 6.60
CA SER A 289 -20.14 -15.79 7.50
C SER A 289 -21.48 -15.08 7.58
N GLU A 290 -22.59 -15.82 7.55
CA GLU A 290 -23.95 -15.27 7.71
C GLU A 290 -24.11 -14.45 9.01
N SER A 291 -23.34 -14.81 10.05
CA SER A 291 -23.34 -14.05 11.31
C SER A 291 -22.84 -12.61 11.20
N MET A 292 -22.18 -12.24 10.08
CA MET A 292 -21.72 -10.88 9.81
C MET A 292 -22.80 -10.00 9.18
N ARG A 293 -23.89 -10.59 8.65
CA ARG A 293 -24.90 -9.91 7.85
C ARG A 293 -25.54 -8.73 8.58
N GLU A 294 -26.19 -9.01 9.69
CA GLU A 294 -26.93 -7.99 10.46
C GLU A 294 -26.01 -6.83 10.91
N PRO A 295 -24.83 -7.09 11.53
CA PRO A 295 -23.91 -6.01 11.89
C PRO A 295 -23.44 -5.18 10.69
N LEU A 296 -23.22 -5.79 9.52
CA LEU A 296 -22.81 -5.07 8.31
C LEU A 296 -23.93 -4.15 7.81
N LEU A 297 -25.18 -4.65 7.74
CA LEU A 297 -26.33 -3.83 7.36
C LEU A 297 -26.52 -2.65 8.31
N GLU A 298 -26.32 -2.88 9.59
CA GLU A 298 -26.42 -1.82 10.58
C GLU A 298 -25.32 -0.76 10.42
N LEU A 299 -24.05 -1.15 10.24
CA LEU A 299 -22.96 -0.20 9.97
C LEU A 299 -23.23 0.61 8.70
N MET A 300 -23.76 -0.04 7.66
CA MET A 300 -24.13 0.66 6.42
C MET A 300 -25.27 1.66 6.66
N SER A 301 -26.28 1.31 7.44
CA SER A 301 -27.37 2.23 7.80
C SER A 301 -26.88 3.45 8.59
N MET A 302 -25.76 3.32 9.29
CA MET A 302 -25.08 4.40 10.01
C MET A 302 -24.07 5.18 9.16
N GLY A 303 -24.06 4.96 7.83
CA GLY A 303 -23.23 5.70 6.89
C GLY A 303 -21.83 5.14 6.67
N VAL A 304 -21.54 3.89 7.08
CA VAL A 304 -20.25 3.24 6.80
C VAL A 304 -20.27 2.64 5.40
N THR A 305 -19.30 3.01 4.56
CA THR A 305 -19.12 2.38 3.25
C THR A 305 -18.42 1.02 3.40
N VAL A 306 -19.04 -0.04 2.91
CA VAL A 306 -18.54 -1.41 3.04
C VAL A 306 -17.95 -1.89 1.71
N VAL A 307 -16.74 -2.43 1.75
CA VAL A 307 -16.09 -3.08 0.61
C VAL A 307 -15.91 -4.56 0.90
N LEU A 308 -16.41 -5.39 0.00
CA LEU A 308 -16.25 -6.84 0.07
C LEU A 308 -15.09 -7.27 -0.84
N THR A 309 -14.17 -8.05 -0.30
CA THR A 309 -13.02 -8.59 -1.02
C THR A 309 -12.68 -9.98 -0.47
N SER A 310 -11.65 -10.62 -0.98
CA SER A 310 -11.20 -11.90 -0.47
C SER A 310 -9.87 -11.80 0.27
N ARG A 311 -9.71 -12.60 1.33
CA ARG A 311 -8.42 -12.84 1.97
C ARG A 311 -7.50 -13.79 1.20
N VAL A 312 -8.02 -14.46 0.16
CA VAL A 312 -7.22 -15.33 -0.68
C VAL A 312 -6.38 -14.48 -1.62
N PRO A 313 -5.07 -14.71 -1.71
CA PRO A 313 -4.16 -13.79 -2.42
C PRO A 313 -4.44 -13.67 -3.93
N TRP A 314 -4.92 -14.74 -4.57
CA TRP A 314 -5.06 -14.83 -6.03
C TRP A 314 -6.40 -15.42 -6.43
N GLY A 315 -6.79 -15.23 -7.70
CA GLY A 315 -8.02 -15.77 -8.26
C GLY A 315 -9.21 -14.82 -8.25
N HIS A 316 -9.04 -13.57 -7.79
CA HIS A 316 -10.12 -12.57 -7.81
C HIS A 316 -10.38 -12.00 -9.21
N GLU A 317 -9.44 -12.21 -10.13
CA GLU A 317 -9.49 -11.62 -11.48
C GLU A 317 -10.53 -12.28 -12.36
N GLU A 318 -10.81 -13.57 -12.12
CA GLU A 318 -11.81 -14.34 -12.85
C GLU A 318 -13.25 -13.97 -12.48
N LEU A 319 -13.45 -13.20 -11.42
CA LEU A 319 -14.75 -12.64 -11.04
C LEU A 319 -15.23 -11.54 -12.01
N ARG A 320 -14.66 -11.44 -13.21
CA ARG A 320 -15.10 -10.56 -14.27
C ARG A 320 -16.52 -10.88 -14.68
N GLY A 321 -17.46 -10.03 -14.33
CA GLY A 321 -18.81 -10.00 -14.89
C GLY A 321 -19.87 -10.81 -14.14
N HIS A 322 -19.55 -11.44 -13.00
CA HIS A 322 -20.57 -11.87 -12.07
C HIS A 322 -20.74 -10.82 -10.96
N PRO A 323 -21.83 -10.05 -10.97
CA PRO A 323 -22.39 -9.63 -9.73
C PRO A 323 -22.79 -10.95 -9.10
N LEU A 324 -22.01 -11.47 -8.13
CA LEU A 324 -22.43 -12.62 -7.36
C LEU A 324 -22.27 -13.99 -8.01
N LEU A 325 -21.13 -14.64 -7.78
CA LEU A 325 -21.18 -16.04 -7.41
C LEU A 325 -21.43 -16.13 -5.91
N ILE A 326 -22.54 -15.62 -5.52
CA ILE A 326 -23.15 -15.86 -4.25
C ILE A 326 -24.31 -16.84 -4.54
N SER A 327 -24.48 -17.92 -3.78
CA SER A 327 -25.49 -18.93 -4.07
C SER A 327 -26.88 -18.29 -4.21
N GLN A 328 -27.54 -18.55 -5.34
CA GLN A 328 -28.75 -17.83 -5.77
C GLN A 328 -29.91 -17.78 -4.75
N GLU A 329 -29.91 -18.59 -3.71
CA GLU A 329 -31.02 -18.65 -2.75
C GLU A 329 -30.87 -17.80 -1.48
N SER A 330 -29.63 -17.46 -1.04
CA SER A 330 -29.43 -16.67 0.18
C SER A 330 -29.08 -15.20 -0.07
N GLU A 331 -28.84 -14.85 -1.27
CA GLU A 331 -28.20 -13.59 -1.70
C GLU A 331 -29.10 -12.64 -2.44
N ASP A 332 -30.07 -13.17 -3.18
CA ASP A 332 -31.16 -12.36 -3.70
C ASP A 332 -31.80 -11.53 -2.56
N ASN A 333 -31.87 -12.11 -1.36
CA ASN A 333 -32.36 -11.41 -0.18
C ASN A 333 -31.40 -10.33 0.36
N PHE A 334 -30.07 -10.58 0.40
CA PHE A 334 -29.14 -9.58 0.94
C PHE A 334 -29.03 -8.35 0.05
N LEU A 335 -28.95 -8.53 -1.27
CA LEU A 335 -28.93 -7.43 -2.22
C LEU A 335 -30.30 -6.74 -2.34
N GLU A 336 -31.39 -7.52 -2.23
CA GLU A 336 -32.73 -6.94 -2.13
C GLU A 336 -32.91 -6.16 -0.82
N ASP A 337 -32.36 -6.64 0.30
CA ASP A 337 -32.38 -5.94 1.57
C ASP A 337 -31.46 -4.71 1.56
N LEU A 338 -30.29 -4.80 0.90
CA LEU A 338 -29.47 -3.63 0.60
C LEU A 338 -30.19 -2.61 -0.26
N ALA A 339 -30.93 -3.07 -1.29
CA ALA A 339 -31.71 -2.19 -2.17
C ALA A 339 -32.94 -1.58 -1.46
N LYS A 340 -33.49 -2.26 -0.45
CA LYS A 340 -34.63 -1.81 0.37
C LYS A 340 -34.22 -0.97 1.58
N THR A 341 -32.95 -1.08 2.02
CA THR A 341 -32.44 -0.23 3.10
C THR A 341 -32.38 1.20 2.59
N PRO A 342 -32.98 2.19 3.28
CA PRO A 342 -32.87 3.59 2.85
C PRO A 342 -31.43 4.07 3.03
N LEU A 343 -30.59 3.69 2.07
CA LEU A 343 -29.21 4.12 1.98
C LEU A 343 -29.23 5.58 1.54
N ASN A 344 -28.59 6.45 2.29
CA ASN A 344 -28.18 7.73 1.76
C ASN A 344 -27.43 7.49 0.45
N SER A 345 -27.57 8.39 -0.52
CA SER A 345 -26.94 8.28 -1.84
C SER A 345 -25.40 8.07 -1.83
N GLN A 346 -24.79 8.07 -0.64
CA GLN A 346 -23.37 7.90 -0.38
C GLN A 346 -23.00 6.53 0.21
N THR A 347 -23.97 5.70 0.64
CA THR A 347 -23.67 4.43 1.32
C THR A 347 -23.91 3.27 0.38
N GLN A 348 -22.85 2.58 -0.03
CA GLN A 348 -22.92 1.45 -0.94
C GLN A 348 -22.08 0.28 -0.43
N ALA A 349 -22.54 -0.95 -0.67
CA ALA A 349 -21.67 -2.12 -0.62
C ALA A 349 -20.95 -2.23 -1.98
N LEU A 350 -19.63 -2.27 -1.95
CA LEU A 350 -18.79 -2.30 -3.12
C LEU A 350 -17.99 -3.62 -3.13
N PHE A 351 -17.82 -4.20 -4.31
CA PHE A 351 -16.98 -5.38 -4.48
C PHE A 351 -15.64 -4.99 -5.07
N SER A 352 -14.57 -5.47 -4.47
CA SER A 352 -13.22 -5.19 -4.93
C SER A 352 -12.41 -6.44 -5.21
N ARG A 353 -11.63 -6.40 -6.29
CA ARG A 353 -10.63 -7.40 -6.65
C ARG A 353 -9.27 -7.14 -6.00
N LEU A 354 -9.15 -6.07 -5.26
CA LEU A 354 -7.91 -5.78 -4.54
C LEU A 354 -7.78 -6.65 -3.30
N GLN A 355 -6.57 -6.94 -2.95
CA GLN A 355 -6.20 -7.47 -1.64
C GLN A 355 -6.76 -6.57 -0.53
N PRO A 356 -7.15 -7.11 0.64
CA PRO A 356 -7.81 -6.33 1.68
C PRO A 356 -7.09 -5.06 2.09
N LEU A 357 -5.76 -5.08 2.24
CA LEU A 357 -4.98 -3.91 2.62
C LEU A 357 -4.96 -2.84 1.52
N LYS A 358 -4.88 -3.26 0.25
CA LYS A 358 -4.97 -2.35 -0.90
C LYS A 358 -6.38 -1.78 -1.07
N ALA A 359 -7.41 -2.61 -0.86
CA ALA A 359 -8.79 -2.17 -0.86
C ALA A 359 -9.05 -1.12 0.23
N ARG A 360 -8.47 -1.27 1.41
CA ARG A 360 -8.52 -0.29 2.51
C ARG A 360 -7.97 1.07 2.08
N ILE A 361 -6.80 1.10 1.47
CA ILE A 361 -6.18 2.35 1.01
C ILE A 361 -7.06 3.01 -0.06
N ALA A 362 -7.52 2.23 -1.01
CA ALA A 362 -8.32 2.76 -2.10
C ALA A 362 -9.68 3.27 -1.64
N LEU A 363 -10.33 2.59 -0.67
CA LEU A 363 -11.55 3.08 -0.05
C LEU A 363 -11.30 4.38 0.73
N ALA A 364 -10.21 4.46 1.51
CA ALA A 364 -9.86 5.69 2.21
C ALA A 364 -9.68 6.86 1.24
N LEU A 365 -8.99 6.63 0.13
CA LEU A 365 -8.81 7.64 -0.91
C LEU A 365 -10.14 8.03 -1.60
N HIS A 366 -11.02 7.05 -1.86
CA HIS A 366 -12.34 7.31 -2.43
C HIS A 366 -13.18 8.22 -1.53
N LEU A 367 -13.18 7.96 -0.23
CA LEU A 367 -13.91 8.76 0.76
C LEU A 367 -13.32 10.18 0.95
N MET A 368 -12.15 10.45 0.39
CA MET A 368 -11.54 11.78 0.38
C MET A 368 -11.97 12.62 -0.83
N GLY A 369 -12.40 12.02 -1.91
CA GLY A 369 -12.82 12.68 -3.17
C GLY A 369 -14.28 12.86 -3.25
#